data_9ec32d5c6ca9a4bd5679864a4d0f912e
#
_entry.id   9ec32d5c6ca9a4bd5679864a4d0f912e
#
_cell.length_a   1.000
_cell.length_b   1.000
_cell.length_c   1.000
_cell.angle_alpha   90.00
_cell.angle_beta   90.00
_cell.angle_gamma   90.00
#
_symmetry.space_group_name_H-M   'P 1'
#
loop_
_entity.id
_entity.type
_entity.pdbx_description
1 polymer ?
#
loop_
_entity_poly.entity_id
_entity_poly.type
_entity_poly.pdbx_seq_one_letter_code
_entity_poly.pdbx_strand_id
1 'polypeptide(L)'
;MRGNTQTGGMRADLVLPEEPSPVRAEDVELAVAHEFGIQREALRAHGRAVGLAKAVAVELCCQLSGCRQREVGRRFGYRSDAGVTRQRGVLRMRLGDDPGLAARVETVRTRLVQAVKV
;
A
#
# COMPACT_ATOMS: atom_id res chain seq x y z
N MET A 1 -1.83 -33.80 -8.82
CA MET A 1 -1.61 -33.63 -9.50
C MET A 1 -1.86 -33.49 -9.77
N ARG A 2 -1.97 -32.83 -9.45
CA ARG A 2 -1.86 -32.37 -10.07
C ARG A 2 -1.96 -32.05 -10.39
N GLY A 3 -2.01 -31.74 -9.82
CA GLY A 3 -1.74 -31.21 -10.52
C GLY A 3 -2.06 -30.87 -10.48
N ASN A 4 -2.18 -30.44 -10.42
CA ASN A 4 -2.26 -30.09 -10.96
C ASN A 4 -2.56 -29.81 -10.93
N THR A 5 -2.42 -29.29 -10.35
CA THR A 5 -2.34 -29.04 -10.81
C THR A 5 -2.72 -28.77 -10.73
N GLN A 6 -2.80 -28.34 -10.60
CA GLN A 6 -2.79 -28.13 -11.09
C GLN A 6 -2.94 -27.83 -11.12
N THR A 7 -3.00 -27.57 -10.59
CA THR A 7 -2.87 -27.33 -11.05
C THR A 7 -3.10 -27.07 -11.05
N GLY A 8 -3.41 -27.13 -10.82
CA GLY A 8 -3.15 -26.74 -11.31
C GLY A 8 -3.40 -26.39 -10.98
N GLY A 9 -3.54 -26.24 -10.55
CA GLY A 9 -3.28 -25.83 -10.80
C GLY A 9 -3.61 -25.59 -10.28
N MET A 10 -3.53 -25.17 -9.71
CA MET A 10 -3.39 -25.00 -9.71
C MET A 10 -3.49 -24.82 -9.29
N ARG A 11 -3.38 -24.80 -9.01
CA ARG A 11 -3.05 -24.70 -9.00
C ARG A 11 -2.98 -24.46 -8.59
N ALA A 12 -3.02 -24.49 -8.40
CA ALA A 12 -2.57 -24.19 -8.32
C ALA A 12 -2.67 -23.95 -7.82
N ASP A 13 -2.61 -23.91 -7.75
CA ASP A 13 -2.37 -23.65 -7.47
C ASP A 13 -2.38 -23.42 -6.73
N LEU A 14 -2.29 -23.45 -6.57
CA LEU A 14 -1.99 -23.16 -6.05
C LEU A 14 -1.78 -22.87 -5.42
N VAL A 15 -1.67 -22.91 -5.18
CA VAL A 15 -1.42 -22.40 -4.65
C VAL A 15 -1.09 -22.10 -4.00
N LEU A 16 -1.02 -21.81 -4.06
CA LEU A 16 -0.37 -21.36 -3.49
C LEU A 16 0.13 -21.01 -2.46
N PRO A 17 0.86 -21.21 -2.35
CA PRO A 17 1.33 -20.92 -1.07
C PRO A 17 1.17 -19.49 -0.78
N GLU A 18 0.81 -19.28 0.28
CA GLU A 18 0.63 -18.01 0.76
C GLU A 18 1.92 -17.50 1.20
N GLU A 19 2.78 -17.26 0.25
CA GLU A 19 3.99 -16.55 0.56
C GLU A 19 3.61 -15.14 0.95
N PRO A 20 4.20 -14.61 2.01
CA PRO A 20 3.95 -13.23 2.36
C PRO A 20 4.37 -12.33 1.22
N SER A 21 3.67 -11.23 1.04
CA SER A 21 4.06 -10.25 0.05
C SER A 21 5.49 -9.79 0.33
N PRO A 22 6.33 -9.64 -0.70
CA PRO A 22 7.70 -9.16 -0.49
C PRO A 22 7.76 -7.71 -0.02
N VAL A 23 6.71 -6.93 -0.23
CA VAL A 23 6.64 -5.55 0.27
C VAL A 23 5.78 -5.54 1.52
N ARG A 24 6.36 -5.11 2.64
CA ARG A 24 5.63 -5.05 3.90
C ARG A 24 5.04 -3.67 4.12
N ALA A 25 3.98 -3.62 4.92
CA ALA A 25 3.36 -2.35 5.25
C ALA A 25 4.36 -1.36 5.87
N GLU A 26 5.26 -1.85 6.72
CA GLU A 26 6.26 -0.95 7.31
C GLU A 26 7.24 -0.43 6.28
N ASP A 27 7.56 -1.21 5.24
CA ASP A 27 8.41 -0.74 4.15
C ASP A 27 7.72 0.41 3.41
N VAL A 28 6.42 0.29 3.19
CA VAL A 28 5.64 1.35 2.57
C VAL A 28 5.68 2.61 3.43
N GLU A 29 5.46 2.44 4.73
CA GLU A 29 5.48 3.58 5.65
C GLU A 29 6.81 4.32 5.62
N LEU A 30 7.90 3.57 5.65
CA LEU A 30 9.23 4.18 5.65
C LEU A 30 9.51 4.92 4.35
N ALA A 31 9.15 4.32 3.22
CA ALA A 31 9.38 4.93 1.91
C ALA A 31 8.54 6.20 1.74
N VAL A 32 7.28 6.16 2.16
CA VAL A 32 6.42 7.33 2.08
C VAL A 32 6.90 8.44 3.01
N ALA A 33 7.27 8.08 4.23
CA ALA A 33 7.76 9.07 5.18
C ALA A 33 9.01 9.75 4.64
N HIS A 34 9.90 8.98 4.04
CA HIS A 34 11.11 9.52 3.45
C HIS A 34 10.80 10.49 2.31
N GLU A 35 9.92 10.08 1.41
CA GLU A 35 9.57 10.90 0.25
C GLU A 35 8.89 12.21 0.66
N PHE A 36 8.06 12.17 1.68
CA PHE A 36 7.30 13.34 2.11
C PHE A 36 7.96 14.12 3.24
N GLY A 37 9.13 13.66 3.69
CA GLY A 37 9.89 14.38 4.71
C GLY A 37 9.24 14.43 6.08
N ILE A 38 8.59 13.34 6.47
CA ILE A 38 7.93 13.27 7.77
C ILE A 38 8.41 12.03 8.54
N GLN A 39 8.10 11.99 9.83
CA GLN A 39 8.38 10.83 10.65
C GLN A 39 7.39 9.72 10.31
N ARG A 40 7.83 8.47 10.36
CA ARG A 40 6.96 7.34 10.10
C ARG A 40 5.73 7.35 11.01
N GLU A 41 5.94 7.66 12.28
CA GLU A 41 4.86 7.68 13.26
C GLU A 41 3.79 8.71 12.94
N ALA A 42 4.16 9.77 12.23
CA ALA A 42 3.21 10.79 11.85
C ALA A 42 2.13 10.24 10.90
N LEU A 43 2.42 9.16 10.18
CA LEU A 43 1.44 8.57 9.28
C LEU A 43 0.21 8.03 10.01
N ARG A 44 0.34 7.75 11.29
CA ARG A 44 -0.80 7.29 12.09
C ARG A 44 -1.56 8.42 12.75
N ALA A 45 -1.03 9.64 12.68
CA ALA A 45 -1.69 10.79 13.27
C ALA A 45 -2.90 11.19 12.44
N HIS A 46 -3.83 11.83 13.10
CA HIS A 46 -5.00 12.38 12.43
C HIS A 46 -4.80 13.86 12.21
N GLY A 47 -5.43 14.40 11.17
CA GLY A 47 -5.40 15.81 10.92
C GLY A 47 -4.64 16.16 9.66
N ARG A 48 -4.58 17.46 9.40
CA ARG A 48 -4.07 17.98 8.14
C ARG A 48 -2.55 17.98 8.03
N ALA A 49 -1.86 17.84 9.17
CA ALA A 49 -0.40 17.93 9.15
C ALA A 49 0.24 16.85 8.30
N VAL A 50 -0.38 15.67 8.26
CA VAL A 50 0.13 14.55 7.49
C VAL A 50 -0.30 14.64 6.03
N GLY A 51 -1.44 15.27 5.79
CA GLY A 51 -1.95 15.50 4.45
C GLY A 51 -2.07 14.24 3.63
N LEU A 52 -1.63 14.35 2.39
CA LEU A 52 -1.76 13.26 1.43
C LEU A 52 -0.77 12.13 1.67
N ALA A 53 0.27 12.34 2.48
CA ALA A 53 1.24 11.28 2.75
C ALA A 53 0.55 10.04 3.33
N LYS A 54 -0.38 10.25 4.26
CA LYS A 54 -1.12 9.14 4.86
C LYS A 54 -1.96 8.41 3.81
N ALA A 55 -2.64 9.15 2.94
CA ALA A 55 -3.44 8.55 1.88
C ALA A 55 -2.58 7.73 0.93
N VAL A 56 -1.38 8.24 0.60
CA VAL A 56 -0.44 7.52 -0.26
C VAL A 56 0.00 6.22 0.42
N ALA A 57 0.33 6.27 1.71
CA ALA A 57 0.73 5.08 2.44
C ALA A 57 -0.38 4.04 2.47
N VAL A 58 -1.62 4.48 2.72
CA VAL A 58 -2.79 3.58 2.72
C VAL A 58 -2.94 2.91 1.36
N GLU A 59 -2.89 3.70 0.29
CA GLU A 59 -3.08 3.17 -1.06
C GLU A 59 -1.99 2.15 -1.42
N LEU A 60 -0.74 2.49 -1.14
CA LEU A 60 0.36 1.59 -1.49
C LEU A 60 0.37 0.31 -0.64
N CYS A 61 -0.05 0.40 0.63
CA CYS A 61 -0.21 -0.80 1.43
C CYS A 61 -1.26 -1.73 0.82
N CYS A 62 -2.37 -1.17 0.35
CA CYS A 62 -3.40 -1.97 -0.28
C CYS A 62 -2.92 -2.60 -1.58
N GLN A 63 -2.11 -1.87 -2.35
CA GLN A 63 -1.64 -2.36 -3.64
C GLN A 63 -0.47 -3.33 -3.55
N LEU A 64 0.48 -3.08 -2.66
CA LEU A 64 1.76 -3.75 -2.70
C LEU A 64 2.02 -4.73 -1.57
N SER A 65 1.43 -4.50 -0.40
CA SER A 65 1.78 -5.32 0.76
C SER A 65 0.86 -6.51 0.97
N GLY A 66 -0.18 -6.65 0.15
CA GLY A 66 -1.12 -7.75 0.29
C GLY A 66 -2.07 -7.64 1.47
N CYS A 67 -2.06 -6.51 2.16
CA CYS A 67 -2.94 -6.29 3.30
C CYS A 67 -4.36 -6.02 2.84
N ARG A 68 -5.31 -6.57 3.58
CA ARG A 68 -6.71 -6.25 3.35
C ARG A 68 -6.98 -4.83 3.82
N GLN A 69 -7.99 -4.21 3.22
CA GLN A 69 -8.33 -2.83 3.57
C GLN A 69 -8.61 -2.68 5.07
N ARG A 70 -9.22 -3.68 5.69
CA ARG A 70 -9.48 -3.66 7.13
C ARG A 70 -8.18 -3.61 7.94
N GLU A 71 -7.18 -4.39 7.54
CA GLU A 71 -5.90 -4.41 8.22
C GLU A 71 -5.18 -3.06 8.07
N VAL A 72 -5.24 -2.50 6.88
CA VAL A 72 -4.66 -1.19 6.61
C VAL A 72 -5.36 -0.13 7.46
N GLY A 73 -6.69 -0.22 7.55
CA GLY A 73 -7.44 0.70 8.37
C GLY A 73 -7.00 0.69 9.83
N ARG A 74 -6.83 -0.50 10.39
CA ARG A 74 -6.37 -0.63 11.76
C ARG A 74 -4.98 -0.04 11.96
N ARG A 75 -4.10 -0.31 11.01
CA ARG A 75 -2.72 0.14 11.10
C ARG A 75 -2.62 1.67 11.13
N PHE A 76 -3.47 2.33 10.36
CA PHE A 76 -3.44 3.78 10.26
C PHE A 76 -4.50 4.49 11.11
N GLY A 77 -5.18 3.75 11.98
CA GLY A 77 -6.08 4.35 12.95
C GLY A 77 -7.48 4.68 12.45
N TYR A 78 -7.91 4.12 11.35
CA TYR A 78 -9.27 4.31 10.87
C TYR A 78 -10.24 3.40 11.63
N ARG A 79 -11.42 3.90 11.89
CA ARG A 79 -12.42 3.14 12.64
C ARG A 79 -13.15 2.12 11.79
N SER A 80 -13.20 2.36 10.47
CA SER A 80 -13.95 1.49 9.59
C SER A 80 -13.35 1.48 8.20
N ASP A 81 -13.79 0.50 7.41
CA ASP A 81 -13.37 0.41 6.01
C ASP A 81 -13.82 1.63 5.21
N ALA A 82 -14.91 2.29 5.63
CA ALA A 82 -15.39 3.47 4.92
C ALA A 82 -14.36 4.58 4.92
N GLY A 83 -13.64 4.75 6.04
CA GLY A 83 -12.60 5.76 6.12
C GLY A 83 -11.48 5.49 5.15
N VAL A 84 -11.06 4.23 5.04
CA VAL A 84 -10.02 3.84 4.09
C VAL A 84 -10.48 4.06 2.66
N THR A 85 -11.70 3.63 2.36
CA THR A 85 -12.27 3.80 1.01
C THR A 85 -12.31 5.27 0.61
N ARG A 86 -12.71 6.13 1.55
CA ARG A 86 -12.76 7.57 1.29
C ARG A 86 -11.38 8.12 0.98
N GLN A 87 -10.39 7.74 1.78
CA GLN A 87 -9.03 8.24 1.57
C GLN A 87 -8.48 7.81 0.22
N ARG A 88 -8.73 6.59 -0.15
CA ARG A 88 -8.29 6.10 -1.45
C ARG A 88 -8.97 6.85 -2.59
N GLY A 89 -10.26 7.15 -2.42
CA GLY A 89 -10.99 7.92 -3.42
C GLY A 89 -10.47 9.34 -3.56
N VAL A 90 -10.22 10.00 -2.43
CA VAL A 90 -9.67 11.35 -2.44
C VAL A 90 -8.31 11.36 -3.13
N LEU A 91 -7.46 10.38 -2.83
CA LEU A 91 -6.14 10.31 -3.44
C LEU A 91 -6.26 10.14 -4.96
N ARG A 92 -7.14 9.27 -5.43
CA ARG A 92 -7.31 9.06 -6.87
C ARG A 92 -7.69 10.34 -7.58
N MET A 93 -8.59 11.12 -6.98
CA MET A 93 -8.98 12.39 -7.56
C MET A 93 -7.79 13.35 -7.62
N ARG A 94 -7.03 13.42 -6.54
CA ARG A 94 -5.88 14.32 -6.50
C ARG A 94 -4.79 13.89 -7.48
N LEU A 95 -4.60 12.59 -7.67
CA LEU A 95 -3.62 12.11 -8.63
C LEU A 95 -3.98 12.50 -10.06
N GLY A 96 -5.27 12.59 -10.36
CA GLY A 96 -5.71 13.03 -11.67
C GLY A 96 -5.47 14.50 -11.92
N ASP A 97 -5.44 15.30 -10.85
CA ASP A 97 -5.32 16.76 -10.96
C ASP A 97 -3.91 17.28 -10.68
N ASP A 98 -3.04 16.43 -10.13
CA ASP A 98 -1.73 16.88 -9.66
C ASP A 98 -0.63 15.96 -10.18
N PRO A 99 -0.05 16.29 -11.34
CA PRO A 99 1.02 15.46 -11.92
C PRO A 99 2.25 15.37 -11.02
N GLY A 100 2.53 16.39 -10.23
CA GLY A 100 3.67 16.37 -9.31
C GLY A 100 3.46 15.31 -8.22
N LEU A 101 2.26 15.26 -7.68
CA LEU A 101 1.93 14.25 -6.68
C LEU A 101 1.98 12.86 -7.31
N ALA A 102 1.44 12.71 -8.52
CA ALA A 102 1.47 11.42 -9.21
C ALA A 102 2.91 10.94 -9.41
N ALA A 103 3.80 11.85 -9.77
CA ALA A 103 5.22 11.51 -9.96
C ALA A 103 5.86 11.06 -8.64
N ARG A 104 5.52 11.70 -7.53
CA ARG A 104 6.06 11.32 -6.23
C ARG A 104 5.58 9.94 -5.81
N VAL A 105 4.30 9.65 -6.05
CA VAL A 105 3.74 8.33 -5.73
C VAL A 105 4.44 7.25 -6.56
N GLU A 106 4.67 7.53 -7.86
CA GLU A 106 5.37 6.58 -8.71
C GLU A 106 6.81 6.37 -8.27
N THR A 107 7.46 7.42 -7.80
CA THR A 107 8.82 7.30 -7.26
C THR A 107 8.85 6.33 -6.09
N VAL A 108 7.91 6.48 -5.17
CA VAL A 108 7.82 5.59 -4.01
C VAL A 108 7.53 4.15 -4.44
N ARG A 109 6.55 3.99 -5.33
CA ARG A 109 6.17 2.67 -5.83
C ARG A 109 7.35 1.96 -6.49
N THR A 110 8.05 2.66 -7.37
CA THR A 110 9.19 2.11 -8.09
C THR A 110 10.30 1.70 -7.12
N ARG A 111 10.58 2.55 -6.14
CA ARG A 111 11.60 2.24 -5.14
C ARG A 111 11.27 0.98 -4.37
N LEU A 112 10.00 0.85 -3.95
CA LEU A 112 9.56 -0.34 -3.20
C LEU A 112 9.64 -1.61 -4.03
N VAL A 113 9.19 -1.53 -5.27
CA VAL A 113 9.20 -2.69 -6.16
C VAL A 113 10.63 -3.10 -6.50
N GLN A 114 11.51 -2.14 -6.76
CA GLN A 114 12.90 -2.45 -7.10
C GLN A 114 13.66 -3.02 -5.92
N ALA A 115 13.37 -2.58 -4.72
CA ALA A 115 14.04 -3.10 -3.53
C ALA A 115 13.81 -4.60 -3.36
N VAL A 116 12.66 -5.08 -3.81
CA VAL A 116 12.29 -6.49 -3.68
C VAL A 116 13.01 -7.37 -4.69
N LYS A 117 13.43 -6.80 -5.80
CA LYS A 117 14.05 -7.56 -6.87
C LYS A 117 15.54 -7.81 -6.65
N VAL A 118 16.10 -7.23 -5.62
CA VAL A 118 17.54 -7.36 -5.34
C VAL A 118 17.87 -8.60 -4.47
#